data_ca1cfc742380ecc950815c112378ec62
#
_entry.id   ca1cfc742380ecc950815c112378ec62
#
_cell.length_a   1.000
_cell.length_b   1.000
_cell.length_c   1.000
_cell.angle_alpha   90.00
_cell.angle_beta   90.00
_cell.angle_gamma   90.00
#
_symmetry.space_group_name_H-M   'P 1'
#
loop_
_entity.id
_entity.type
_entity.pdbx_description
1 polymer ?
#
loop_
_entity_poly.entity_id
_entity_poly.type
_entity_poly.pdbx_seq_one_letter_code
_entity_poly.pdbx_strand_id
1 'polypeptide(L)'
;MSSMVKQTKNATKTIYTTHEVSRLLHVNPRSVINWIEQSLLQSYRTPGGHRRIRHDDLMAFLRKHQIPTPASLVADKFSILIVDDDQEIIDLLKAYLERQAPYEIAAAADGITALIEVGRVKPDLLILDIMIPGVDGVEVCRRIKADSSNKTAIIAISGTTERESQVLEAGADAFMLKPIDMDKLHAEARRLLRVL
;
A
#
# COMPACT_ATOMS: atom_id res chain seq x y z
N MET A 1 -22.06 -7.32 -23.27
CA MET A 1 -21.13 -8.21 -22.58
C MET A 1 -19.73 -7.65 -22.75
N SER A 2 -19.30 -6.79 -21.88
CA SER A 2 -17.93 -6.25 -21.91
C SER A 2 -17.24 -6.69 -20.63
N SER A 3 -16.32 -7.64 -20.80
CA SER A 3 -15.50 -8.22 -19.73
C SER A 3 -14.48 -7.17 -19.29
N MET A 4 -14.79 -6.43 -18.23
CA MET A 4 -13.80 -5.64 -17.51
C MET A 4 -12.86 -6.59 -16.75
N VAL A 5 -11.75 -6.91 -17.39
CA VAL A 5 -10.60 -7.54 -16.72
C VAL A 5 -10.12 -6.55 -15.66
N LYS A 6 -10.40 -6.86 -14.38
CA LYS A 6 -9.78 -6.16 -13.25
C LYS A 6 -8.27 -6.39 -13.35
N GLN A 7 -7.54 -5.32 -13.66
CA GLN A 7 -6.10 -5.28 -13.42
C GLN A 7 -5.90 -5.47 -11.90
N THR A 8 -5.39 -6.63 -11.51
CA THR A 8 -4.75 -6.81 -10.23
C THR A 8 -3.63 -5.76 -10.16
N LYS A 9 -3.67 -4.86 -9.15
CA LYS A 9 -2.53 -3.99 -8.83
C LYS A 9 -1.32 -4.90 -8.77
N ASN A 10 -0.43 -4.80 -9.75
CA ASN A 10 0.77 -5.61 -9.82
C ASN A 10 1.62 -5.29 -8.60
N ALA A 11 1.92 -6.28 -7.79
CA ALA A 11 3.01 -6.17 -6.81
C ALA A 11 4.22 -5.60 -7.54
N THR A 12 4.75 -4.48 -7.04
CA THR A 12 5.88 -3.79 -7.68
C THR A 12 6.98 -4.79 -7.87
N LYS A 13 7.36 -5.03 -9.12
CA LYS A 13 8.44 -5.95 -9.43
C LYS A 13 9.72 -5.45 -8.77
N THR A 14 10.28 -6.23 -7.86
CA THR A 14 11.44 -5.84 -7.07
C THR A 14 12.77 -6.05 -7.77
N ILE A 15 12.81 -6.89 -8.83
CA ILE A 15 14.03 -7.26 -9.56
C ILE A 15 13.77 -7.25 -11.07
N TYR A 16 14.65 -6.62 -11.82
CA TYR A 16 14.59 -6.49 -13.27
C TYR A 16 15.79 -7.13 -13.96
N THR A 17 15.58 -7.61 -15.17
CA THR A 17 16.68 -7.95 -16.11
C THR A 17 17.10 -6.72 -16.89
N THR A 18 18.26 -6.74 -17.53
CA THR A 18 18.73 -5.65 -18.41
C THR A 18 17.78 -5.40 -19.58
N HIS A 19 17.15 -6.45 -20.11
CA HIS A 19 16.18 -6.34 -21.18
C HIS A 19 14.84 -5.71 -20.75
N GLU A 20 14.39 -5.96 -19.51
CA GLU A 20 13.19 -5.31 -18.97
C GLU A 20 13.45 -3.83 -18.72
N VAL A 21 14.59 -3.48 -18.14
CA VAL A 21 14.97 -2.08 -17.96
C VAL A 21 15.06 -1.35 -19.30
N SER A 22 15.63 -1.98 -20.32
CA SER A 22 15.72 -1.37 -21.64
C SER A 22 14.34 -1.08 -22.26
N ARG A 23 13.39 -2.00 -22.09
CA ARG A 23 12.00 -1.78 -22.54
C ARG A 23 11.29 -0.69 -21.75
N LEU A 24 11.44 -0.69 -20.42
CA LEU A 24 10.83 0.30 -19.53
C LEU A 24 11.29 1.72 -19.84
N LEU A 25 12.57 1.89 -20.17
CA LEU A 25 13.19 3.18 -20.45
C LEU A 25 13.22 3.54 -21.94
N HIS A 26 12.70 2.67 -22.81
CA HIS A 26 12.73 2.83 -24.28
C HIS A 26 14.14 3.07 -24.83
N VAL A 27 15.15 2.36 -24.29
CA VAL A 27 16.54 2.43 -24.71
C VAL A 27 17.06 1.10 -25.25
N ASN A 28 18.20 1.12 -25.95
CA ASN A 28 18.85 -0.12 -26.41
C ASN A 28 19.34 -0.94 -25.19
N PRO A 29 19.18 -2.27 -25.15
CA PRO A 29 19.73 -3.14 -24.11
C PRO A 29 21.22 -2.93 -23.85
N ARG A 30 21.98 -2.58 -24.88
CA ARG A 30 23.42 -2.27 -24.77
C ARG A 30 23.67 -1.05 -23.89
N SER A 31 22.78 -0.04 -23.93
CA SER A 31 22.90 1.14 -23.06
C SER A 31 22.81 0.76 -21.59
N VAL A 32 21.86 -0.11 -21.22
CA VAL A 32 21.73 -0.60 -19.84
C VAL A 32 22.97 -1.37 -19.40
N ILE A 33 23.53 -2.19 -20.28
CA ILE A 33 24.77 -2.93 -20.02
C ILE A 33 25.93 -1.96 -19.79
N ASN A 34 26.07 -0.94 -20.63
CA ASN A 34 27.10 0.09 -20.50
C ASN A 34 26.99 0.85 -19.17
N TRP A 35 25.78 1.24 -18.75
CA TRP A 35 25.57 1.90 -17.45
C TRP A 35 26.01 1.01 -16.27
N ILE A 36 25.79 -0.29 -16.36
CA ILE A 36 26.25 -1.24 -15.33
C ILE A 36 27.78 -1.38 -15.37
N GLU A 37 28.39 -1.48 -16.54
CA GLU A 37 29.83 -1.61 -16.72
C GLU A 37 30.60 -0.35 -16.25
N GLN A 38 30.00 0.82 -16.42
CA GLN A 38 30.48 2.09 -15.89
C GLN A 38 30.14 2.33 -14.41
N SER A 39 29.56 1.34 -13.72
CA SER A 39 29.13 1.44 -12.31
C SER A 39 28.12 2.57 -12.03
N LEU A 40 27.44 3.07 -13.06
CA LEU A 40 26.39 4.07 -12.93
C LEU A 40 25.10 3.45 -12.41
N LEU A 41 24.75 2.23 -12.87
CA LEU A 41 23.59 1.47 -12.45
C LEU A 41 24.05 0.21 -11.69
N GLN A 42 23.65 0.08 -10.44
CA GLN A 42 23.98 -1.07 -9.60
C GLN A 42 23.26 -2.33 -10.09
N SER A 43 23.97 -3.46 -10.09
CA SER A 43 23.40 -4.76 -10.42
C SER A 43 24.18 -5.89 -9.75
N TYR A 44 23.56 -7.05 -9.62
CA TYR A 44 24.22 -8.28 -9.19
C TYR A 44 24.05 -9.38 -10.26
N ARG A 45 24.84 -10.45 -10.14
CA ARG A 45 24.73 -11.63 -11.01
C ARG A 45 24.13 -12.80 -10.25
N THR A 46 23.26 -13.53 -10.91
CA THR A 46 22.82 -14.84 -10.43
C THR A 46 23.95 -15.88 -10.64
N PRO A 47 23.92 -17.04 -9.98
CA PRO A 47 24.86 -18.14 -10.22
C PRO A 47 24.98 -18.54 -11.70
N GLY A 48 23.92 -18.39 -12.49
CA GLY A 48 23.90 -18.60 -13.94
C GLY A 48 24.47 -17.42 -14.77
N GLY A 49 25.10 -16.41 -14.14
CA GLY A 49 25.76 -15.29 -14.81
C GLY A 49 24.84 -14.16 -15.27
N HIS A 50 23.53 -14.28 -15.09
CA HIS A 50 22.57 -13.27 -15.54
C HIS A 50 22.56 -12.05 -14.63
N ARG A 51 22.64 -10.84 -15.21
CA ARG A 51 22.56 -9.58 -14.46
C ARG A 51 21.13 -9.34 -13.98
N ARG A 52 21.01 -8.86 -12.73
CA ARG A 52 19.76 -8.47 -12.07
C ARG A 52 19.93 -7.08 -11.46
N ILE A 53 18.89 -6.25 -11.58
CA ILE A 53 18.84 -4.88 -11.12
C ILE A 53 17.70 -4.80 -10.11
N ARG A 54 17.97 -4.33 -8.90
CA ARG A 54 16.92 -4.10 -7.90
C ARG A 54 16.11 -2.87 -8.27
N HIS A 55 14.84 -2.87 -7.88
CA HIS A 55 13.96 -1.71 -8.10
C HIS A 55 14.57 -0.43 -7.53
N ASP A 56 15.05 -0.48 -6.28
CA ASP A 56 15.61 0.69 -5.59
C ASP A 56 16.86 1.24 -6.28
N ASP A 57 17.73 0.35 -6.78
CA ASP A 57 18.92 0.73 -7.55
C ASP A 57 18.56 1.42 -8.86
N LEU A 58 17.50 0.91 -9.54
CA LEU A 58 16.98 1.53 -10.76
C LEU A 58 16.39 2.91 -10.46
N MET A 59 15.58 3.03 -9.42
CA MET A 59 14.97 4.31 -9.02
C MET A 59 16.02 5.34 -8.59
N ALA A 60 17.07 4.92 -7.87
CA ALA A 60 18.18 5.78 -7.49
C ALA A 60 18.95 6.28 -8.73
N PHE A 61 19.20 5.40 -9.70
CA PHE A 61 19.83 5.74 -10.98
C PHE A 61 19.01 6.77 -11.76
N LEU A 62 17.68 6.55 -11.90
CA LEU A 62 16.79 7.46 -12.63
C LEU A 62 16.78 8.86 -12.00
N ARG A 63 16.67 8.93 -10.66
CA ARG A 63 16.73 10.21 -9.92
C ARG A 63 18.06 10.92 -10.11
N LYS A 64 19.17 10.21 -9.94
CA LYS A 64 20.52 10.77 -10.03
C LYS A 64 20.81 11.37 -11.42
N HIS A 65 20.32 10.73 -12.47
CA HIS A 65 20.55 11.15 -13.85
C HIS A 65 19.38 11.94 -14.45
N GLN A 66 18.39 12.36 -13.62
CA GLN A 66 17.24 13.15 -14.03
C GLN A 66 16.44 12.51 -15.19
N ILE A 67 16.44 11.18 -15.26
CA ILE A 67 15.68 10.43 -16.26
C ILE A 67 14.23 10.35 -15.77
N PRO A 68 13.22 10.73 -16.60
CA PRO A 68 11.82 10.60 -16.24
C PRO A 68 11.48 9.17 -15.81
N THR A 69 10.85 9.02 -14.65
CA THR A 69 10.43 7.71 -14.15
C THR A 69 9.20 7.25 -14.92
N PRO A 70 9.25 6.13 -15.65
CA PRO A 70 8.07 5.56 -16.30
C PRO A 70 6.96 5.25 -15.29
N ALA A 71 5.70 5.53 -15.64
CA ALA A 71 4.55 5.25 -14.78
C ALA A 71 4.49 3.78 -14.33
N SER A 72 4.97 2.85 -15.17
CA SER A 72 5.04 1.41 -14.86
C SER A 72 6.08 1.03 -13.79
N LEU A 73 7.01 1.94 -13.46
CA LEU A 73 7.96 1.79 -12.36
C LEU A 73 7.50 2.49 -11.08
N VAL A 74 6.55 3.41 -11.19
CA VAL A 74 5.90 3.97 -10.01
C VAL A 74 5.00 2.86 -9.49
N ALA A 75 5.31 2.34 -8.30
CA ALA A 75 4.40 1.42 -7.62
C ALA A 75 3.01 2.07 -7.61
N ASP A 76 1.98 1.33 -8.00
CA ASP A 76 0.62 1.75 -7.67
C ASP A 76 0.63 1.99 -6.16
N LYS A 77 0.49 3.25 -5.76
CA LYS A 77 0.46 3.59 -4.34
C LYS A 77 -0.74 2.85 -3.73
N PHE A 78 -0.48 2.11 -2.67
CA PHE A 78 -1.60 1.59 -1.90
C PHE A 78 -2.33 2.75 -1.26
N SER A 79 -3.64 2.78 -1.44
CA SER A 79 -4.51 3.78 -0.83
C SER A 79 -4.95 3.31 0.55
N ILE A 80 -4.70 4.14 1.55
CA ILE A 80 -5.06 3.90 2.95
C ILE A 80 -6.06 4.95 3.38
N LEU A 81 -7.17 4.53 3.97
CA LEU A 81 -8.09 5.43 4.66
C LEU A 81 -7.92 5.22 6.16
N ILE A 82 -7.64 6.31 6.90
CA ILE A 82 -7.57 6.33 8.35
C ILE A 82 -8.88 6.93 8.87
N VAL A 83 -9.51 6.27 9.83
CA VAL A 83 -10.75 6.74 10.46
C VAL A 83 -10.58 6.73 11.96
N ASP A 84 -10.55 7.92 12.54
CA ASP A 84 -10.45 8.17 13.98
C ASP A 84 -11.05 9.57 14.24
N ASP A 85 -11.73 9.80 15.35
CA ASP A 85 -12.25 11.13 15.71
C ASP A 85 -11.20 12.01 16.36
N ASP A 86 -10.05 11.45 16.72
CA ASP A 86 -8.89 12.17 17.24
C ASP A 86 -7.93 12.55 16.09
N GLN A 87 -7.87 13.84 15.79
CA GLN A 87 -6.99 14.38 14.76
C GLN A 87 -5.51 14.15 15.04
N GLU A 88 -5.10 14.09 16.32
CA GLU A 88 -3.70 13.83 16.70
C GLU A 88 -3.29 12.41 16.33
N ILE A 89 -4.20 11.45 16.50
CA ILE A 89 -3.98 10.04 16.09
C ILE A 89 -3.90 9.95 14.57
N ILE A 90 -4.79 10.63 13.84
CA ILE A 90 -4.75 10.68 12.37
C ILE A 90 -3.39 11.23 11.90
N ASP A 91 -2.96 12.37 12.43
CA ASP A 91 -1.71 13.02 12.03
C ASP A 91 -0.49 12.16 12.36
N LEU A 92 -0.49 11.50 13.51
CA LEU A 92 0.56 10.58 13.93
C LEU A 92 0.67 9.37 12.99
N LEU A 93 -0.45 8.70 12.72
CA LEU A 93 -0.52 7.54 11.81
C LEU A 93 -0.09 7.93 10.41
N LYS A 94 -0.57 9.06 9.90
CA LYS A 94 -0.22 9.58 8.58
C LYS A 94 1.27 9.87 8.48
N ALA A 95 1.83 10.64 9.42
CA ALA A 95 3.25 10.98 9.43
C ALA A 95 4.16 9.75 9.53
N TYR A 96 3.75 8.72 10.28
CA TYR A 96 4.48 7.48 10.38
C TYR A 96 4.42 6.68 9.07
N LEU A 97 3.23 6.44 8.53
CA LEU A 97 3.04 5.62 7.33
C LEU A 97 3.67 6.24 6.07
N GLU A 98 3.60 7.57 5.91
CA GLU A 98 4.22 8.29 4.79
C GLU A 98 5.75 8.11 4.73
N ARG A 99 6.41 7.86 5.87
CA ARG A 99 7.84 7.59 5.94
C ARG A 99 8.21 6.16 5.57
N GLN A 100 7.28 5.22 5.69
CA GLN A 100 7.53 3.80 5.48
C GLN A 100 7.47 3.40 4.00
N ALA A 101 6.50 3.95 3.27
CA ALA A 101 6.28 3.65 1.85
C ALA A 101 5.47 4.76 1.18
N PRO A 102 5.45 4.83 -0.16
CA PRO A 102 4.66 5.82 -0.89
C PRO A 102 3.17 5.46 -0.86
N TYR A 103 2.54 5.50 0.31
CA TYR A 103 1.10 5.36 0.47
C TYR A 103 0.36 6.62 0.02
N GLU A 104 -0.86 6.46 -0.48
CA GLU A 104 -1.82 7.53 -0.68
C GLU A 104 -2.81 7.49 0.49
N ILE A 105 -2.73 8.47 1.39
CA ILE A 105 -3.44 8.43 2.67
C ILE A 105 -4.54 9.50 2.69
N ALA A 106 -5.78 9.03 2.88
CA ALA A 106 -6.95 9.84 3.18
C ALA A 106 -7.36 9.66 4.65
N ALA A 107 -8.16 10.56 5.19
CA ALA A 107 -8.67 10.46 6.54
C ALA A 107 -10.16 10.85 6.61
N ALA A 108 -10.85 10.32 7.62
CA ALA A 108 -12.21 10.68 8.00
C ALA A 108 -12.32 10.68 9.54
N ALA A 109 -13.20 11.53 10.08
CA ALA A 109 -13.36 11.67 11.52
C ALA A 109 -14.63 10.99 12.08
N ASP A 110 -15.42 10.35 11.22
CA ASP A 110 -16.67 9.70 11.61
C ASP A 110 -17.06 8.56 10.66
N GLY A 111 -17.96 7.69 11.11
CA GLY A 111 -18.36 6.49 10.38
C GLY A 111 -19.15 6.78 9.09
N ILE A 112 -19.89 7.89 9.00
CA ILE A 112 -20.65 8.26 7.81
C ILE A 112 -19.69 8.67 6.71
N THR A 113 -18.78 9.58 7.03
CA THR A 113 -17.72 10.04 6.12
C THR A 113 -16.85 8.86 5.68
N ALA A 114 -16.51 7.95 6.60
CA ALA A 114 -15.75 6.75 6.27
C ALA A 114 -16.45 5.89 5.19
N LEU A 115 -17.75 5.64 5.33
CA LEU A 115 -18.53 4.85 4.35
C LEU A 115 -18.59 5.54 2.97
N ILE A 116 -18.77 6.88 2.96
CA ILE A 116 -18.76 7.67 1.73
C ILE A 116 -17.39 7.56 1.02
N GLU A 117 -16.30 7.77 1.78
CA GLU A 117 -14.94 7.70 1.23
C GLU A 117 -14.59 6.30 0.75
N VAL A 118 -14.94 5.25 1.48
CA VAL A 118 -14.74 3.87 1.02
C VAL A 118 -15.48 3.61 -0.29
N GLY A 119 -16.71 4.09 -0.43
CA GLY A 119 -17.49 3.96 -1.67
C GLY A 119 -16.84 4.72 -2.84
N ARG A 120 -16.29 5.91 -2.57
CA ARG A 120 -15.68 6.80 -3.57
C ARG A 120 -14.31 6.34 -4.04
N VAL A 121 -13.39 6.06 -3.11
CA VAL A 121 -11.97 5.77 -3.43
C VAL A 121 -11.62 4.29 -3.41
N LYS A 122 -12.44 3.45 -2.78
CA LYS A 122 -12.20 2.00 -2.62
C LYS A 122 -10.78 1.73 -2.15
N PRO A 123 -10.42 2.18 -0.94
CA PRO A 123 -9.06 2.07 -0.44
C PRO A 123 -8.61 0.61 -0.37
N ASP A 124 -7.30 0.36 -0.49
CA ASP A 124 -6.75 -0.98 -0.34
C ASP A 124 -6.75 -1.40 1.13
N LEU A 125 -6.59 -0.42 2.05
CA LEU A 125 -6.60 -0.64 3.49
C LEU A 125 -7.41 0.46 4.18
N LEU A 126 -8.24 0.04 5.14
CA LEU A 126 -8.91 0.88 6.11
C LEU A 126 -8.31 0.62 7.49
N ILE A 127 -7.85 1.68 8.14
CA ILE A 127 -7.48 1.69 9.57
C ILE A 127 -8.62 2.39 10.28
N LEU A 128 -9.37 1.66 11.12
CA LEU A 128 -10.66 2.08 11.63
C LEU A 128 -10.67 2.04 13.17
N ASP A 129 -10.76 3.19 13.82
CA ASP A 129 -11.22 3.21 15.21
C ASP A 129 -12.68 2.76 15.25
N ILE A 130 -13.00 1.79 16.11
CA ILE A 130 -14.36 1.31 16.26
C ILE A 130 -15.21 2.18 17.20
N MET A 131 -14.59 3.09 17.96
CA MET A 131 -15.23 3.98 18.91
C MET A 131 -15.38 5.39 18.35
N ILE A 132 -15.89 5.52 17.14
CA ILE A 132 -16.08 6.80 16.43
C ILE A 132 -17.54 7.29 16.54
N PRO A 133 -17.77 8.62 16.42
CA PRO A 133 -19.13 9.17 16.42
C PRO A 133 -19.91 8.80 15.16
N GLY A 134 -21.23 8.89 15.27
CA GLY A 134 -22.15 8.65 14.16
C GLY A 134 -22.49 7.17 13.99
N VAL A 135 -21.93 6.52 12.99
CA VAL A 135 -22.12 5.07 12.77
C VAL A 135 -21.05 4.30 13.50
N ASP A 136 -21.46 3.35 14.33
CA ASP A 136 -20.59 2.42 15.04
C ASP A 136 -19.58 1.73 14.11
N GLY A 137 -18.29 1.69 14.48
CA GLY A 137 -17.23 1.12 13.67
C GLY A 137 -17.44 -0.36 13.31
N VAL A 138 -18.09 -1.15 14.18
CA VAL A 138 -18.47 -2.54 13.86
C VAL A 138 -19.49 -2.58 12.71
N GLU A 139 -20.46 -1.64 12.72
CA GLU A 139 -21.43 -1.52 11.64
C GLU A 139 -20.77 -1.00 10.34
N VAL A 140 -19.81 -0.07 10.44
CA VAL A 140 -19.01 0.37 9.29
C VAL A 140 -18.30 -0.84 8.67
N CYS A 141 -17.64 -1.66 9.48
CA CYS A 141 -16.96 -2.86 9.03
C CYS A 141 -17.93 -3.83 8.31
N ARG A 142 -19.07 -4.11 8.93
CA ARG A 142 -20.10 -5.00 8.37
C ARG A 142 -20.60 -4.51 7.01
N ARG A 143 -20.91 -3.21 6.88
CA ARG A 143 -21.38 -2.63 5.61
C ARG A 143 -20.35 -2.71 4.50
N ILE A 144 -19.09 -2.43 4.81
CA ILE A 144 -18.00 -2.53 3.83
C ILE A 144 -17.84 -3.98 3.35
N LYS A 145 -17.88 -4.95 4.26
CA LYS A 145 -17.70 -6.37 3.94
C LYS A 145 -18.93 -7.02 3.30
N ALA A 146 -20.11 -6.45 3.47
CA ALA A 146 -21.34 -6.90 2.80
C ALA A 146 -21.27 -6.70 1.28
N ASP A 147 -20.52 -5.72 0.79
CA ASP A 147 -20.27 -5.55 -0.65
C ASP A 147 -19.15 -6.50 -1.10
N SER A 148 -19.52 -7.63 -1.68
CA SER A 148 -18.56 -8.64 -2.19
C SER A 148 -17.61 -8.09 -3.28
N SER A 149 -17.94 -6.96 -3.90
CA SER A 149 -17.07 -6.28 -4.88
C SER A 149 -15.97 -5.46 -4.19
N ASN A 150 -16.17 -5.09 -2.93
CA ASN A 150 -15.20 -4.34 -2.12
C ASN A 150 -14.11 -5.29 -1.61
N LYS A 151 -12.84 -4.93 -1.83
CA LYS A 151 -11.66 -5.72 -1.44
C LYS A 151 -10.83 -5.00 -0.38
N THR A 152 -11.34 -3.93 0.21
CA THR A 152 -10.67 -3.18 1.27
C THR A 152 -10.34 -4.11 2.44
N ALA A 153 -9.06 -4.21 2.78
CA ALA A 153 -8.65 -4.83 4.04
C ALA A 153 -8.94 -3.87 5.21
N ILE A 154 -9.28 -4.41 6.37
CA ILE A 154 -9.68 -3.59 7.53
C ILE A 154 -8.82 -3.98 8.74
N ILE A 155 -8.08 -3.01 9.30
CA ILE A 155 -7.48 -3.09 10.63
C ILE A 155 -8.38 -2.28 11.56
N ALA A 156 -9.05 -2.94 12.48
CA ALA A 156 -9.85 -2.29 13.52
C ALA A 156 -8.96 -1.92 14.71
N ILE A 157 -9.19 -0.74 15.27
CA ILE A 157 -8.46 -0.24 16.43
C ILE A 157 -9.46 0.10 17.53
N SER A 158 -9.11 -0.18 18.79
CA SER A 158 -9.95 0.18 19.95
C SER A 158 -9.12 0.43 21.19
N GLY A 159 -9.67 1.21 22.13
CA GLY A 159 -9.14 1.36 23.48
C GLY A 159 -9.44 0.17 24.40
N THR A 160 -10.31 -0.76 24.01
CA THR A 160 -10.70 -1.95 24.78
C THR A 160 -10.79 -3.20 23.93
N THR A 161 -10.66 -4.38 24.53
CA THR A 161 -10.83 -5.68 23.85
C THR A 161 -12.29 -6.17 23.82
N GLU A 162 -13.20 -5.47 24.49
CA GLU A 162 -14.58 -5.92 24.65
C GLU A 162 -15.33 -6.16 23.33
N ARG A 163 -14.92 -5.45 22.30
CA ARG A 163 -15.56 -5.51 20.97
C ARG A 163 -14.71 -6.23 19.91
N GLU A 164 -13.57 -6.81 20.30
CA GLU A 164 -12.67 -7.51 19.38
C GLU A 164 -13.39 -8.62 18.61
N SER A 165 -14.06 -9.54 19.31
CA SER A 165 -14.81 -10.63 18.66
C SER A 165 -15.88 -10.09 17.72
N GLN A 166 -16.61 -9.05 18.12
CA GLN A 166 -17.68 -8.47 17.31
C GLN A 166 -17.17 -7.86 15.98
N VAL A 167 -16.04 -7.15 16.04
CA VAL A 167 -15.50 -6.51 14.83
C VAL A 167 -14.83 -7.53 13.89
N LEU A 168 -14.20 -8.57 14.43
CA LEU A 168 -13.65 -9.67 13.64
C LEU A 168 -14.78 -10.47 12.96
N GLU A 169 -15.89 -10.76 13.67
CA GLU A 169 -17.08 -11.38 13.10
C GLU A 169 -17.76 -10.49 12.04
N ALA A 170 -17.68 -9.16 12.21
CA ALA A 170 -18.13 -8.21 11.21
C ALA A 170 -17.24 -8.17 9.96
N GLY A 171 -16.11 -8.86 9.99
CA GLY A 171 -15.21 -9.08 8.85
C GLY A 171 -13.94 -8.23 8.87
N ALA A 172 -13.55 -7.62 10.00
CA ALA A 172 -12.22 -7.01 10.11
C ALA A 172 -11.13 -8.09 9.91
N ASP A 173 -10.08 -7.74 9.19
CA ASP A 173 -8.99 -8.65 8.86
C ASP A 173 -7.92 -8.70 9.97
N ALA A 174 -7.93 -7.68 10.85
CA ALA A 174 -7.09 -7.62 12.06
C ALA A 174 -7.70 -6.67 13.10
N PHE A 175 -7.31 -6.87 14.36
CA PHE A 175 -7.65 -6.01 15.48
C PHE A 175 -6.40 -5.57 16.22
N MET A 176 -6.36 -4.31 16.68
CA MET A 176 -5.26 -3.76 17.46
C MET A 176 -5.79 -2.93 18.63
N LEU A 177 -5.17 -3.10 19.80
CA LEU A 177 -5.50 -2.34 21.01
C LEU A 177 -4.68 -1.04 21.06
N LYS A 178 -5.31 0.08 21.46
CA LYS A 178 -4.58 1.30 21.82
C LYS A 178 -3.86 1.11 23.20
N PRO A 179 -2.63 1.62 23.38
CA PRO A 179 -1.87 2.45 22.47
C PRO A 179 -1.30 1.66 21.29
N ILE A 180 -1.34 2.28 20.11
CA ILE A 180 -0.98 1.62 18.84
C ILE A 180 0.54 1.43 18.78
N ASP A 181 0.97 0.18 18.65
CA ASP A 181 2.35 -0.15 18.28
C ASP A 181 2.51 0.07 16.77
N MET A 182 3.22 1.14 16.40
CA MET A 182 3.37 1.58 15.01
C MET A 182 4.08 0.55 14.14
N ASP A 183 5.07 -0.16 14.68
CA ASP A 183 5.81 -1.18 13.92
C ASP A 183 4.92 -2.40 13.65
N LYS A 184 4.11 -2.81 14.63
CA LYS A 184 3.12 -3.88 14.45
C LYS A 184 2.03 -3.46 13.46
N LEU A 185 1.54 -2.21 13.55
CA LEU A 185 0.56 -1.70 12.60
C LEU A 185 1.10 -1.76 11.17
N HIS A 186 2.34 -1.29 10.96
CA HIS A 186 2.94 -1.33 9.64
C HIS A 186 3.20 -2.76 9.14
N ALA A 187 3.66 -3.65 10.01
CA ALA A 187 3.84 -5.06 9.67
C ALA A 187 2.51 -5.70 9.22
N GLU A 188 1.42 -5.41 9.94
CA GLU A 188 0.09 -5.92 9.62
C GLU A 188 -0.47 -5.29 8.33
N ALA A 189 -0.29 -3.99 8.14
CA ALA A 189 -0.65 -3.32 6.89
C ALA A 189 0.07 -3.95 5.68
N ARG A 190 1.38 -4.21 5.78
CA ARG A 190 2.14 -4.90 4.72
C ARG A 190 1.60 -6.31 4.46
N ARG A 191 1.29 -7.07 5.50
CA ARG A 191 0.72 -8.41 5.38
C ARG A 191 -0.59 -8.40 4.60
N LEU A 192 -1.50 -7.48 4.95
CA LEU A 192 -2.82 -7.37 4.33
C LEU A 192 -2.75 -6.83 2.91
N LEU A 193 -1.87 -5.88 2.66
CA LEU A 193 -1.62 -5.32 1.33
C LEU A 193 -0.77 -6.25 0.43
N ARG A 194 -0.28 -7.38 0.97
CA ARG A 194 0.62 -8.34 0.28
C ARG A 194 1.87 -7.68 -0.30
N VAL A 195 2.44 -6.73 0.46
CA VAL A 195 3.71 -6.09 0.15
C VAL A 195 4.83 -7.00 0.67
N LEU A 196 5.64 -7.56 -0.24
CA LEU A 196 6.82 -8.39 0.09
C LEU A 196 7.97 -7.54 0.62
#